data_c42bf3a6cac94d62c4028becf894d3b6
#
_entry.id   c42bf3a6cac94d62c4028becf894d3b6
#
_cell.length_a   1.000
_cell.length_b   1.000
_cell.length_c   1.000
_cell.angle_alpha   90.00
_cell.angle_beta   90.00
_cell.angle_gamma   90.00
#
_symmetry.space_group_name_H-M   'P 1'
#
loop_
_entity.id
_entity.type
_entity.pdbx_description
1 polymer ?
#
loop_
_entity_poly.entity_id
_entity_poly.type
_entity_poly.pdbx_seq_one_letter_code
_entity_poly.pdbx_strand_id
1 'polypeptide(L)'
;IMAPAIQPSSKPCAFPIPIRAIPMVAMVVHELPVMTEINAQMMTSYKEQNANTLNTVIKVEQDFGFVTKGLKANIWVNFKNWSSSSYNRSITPYLFRAVGYSEDSPLEYDLERIQEGADYIAQSDIARSSDQTFEFQGNISYNRQFGLHNVGGMLMYRQREYRSDVLPNRNQGVSGRFTYDYGQRYLAEINFGYNGTERLAKKKRFGFLMRSSLNL
;
A
#
# COMPACT_ATOMS: atom_id res chain seq x y z
N ILE A 1 26.10 -3.16 3.02
CA ILE A 1 26.53 -2.17 2.04
C ILE A 1 26.46 -0.84 2.73
N MET A 2 27.63 -0.34 3.11
CA MET A 2 27.82 0.97 3.72
C MET A 2 27.52 2.04 2.67
N ALA A 3 26.57 2.93 2.93
CA ALA A 3 26.36 4.10 2.12
C ALA A 3 27.58 5.03 2.24
N PRO A 4 28.06 5.64 1.15
CA PRO A 4 29.19 6.56 1.21
C PRO A 4 28.83 7.78 2.05
N ALA A 5 29.72 8.15 2.96
CA ALA A 5 29.63 9.38 3.71
C ALA A 5 29.65 10.56 2.72
N ILE A 6 28.53 11.29 2.65
CA ILE A 6 28.48 12.56 1.91
C ILE A 6 29.29 13.57 2.71
N GLN A 7 30.47 13.89 2.21
CA GLN A 7 31.22 15.02 2.73
C GLN A 7 30.52 16.31 2.33
N PRO A 8 30.18 17.21 3.27
CA PRO A 8 29.63 18.51 2.92
C PRO A 8 30.72 19.36 2.25
N SER A 9 30.64 19.49 0.93
CA SER A 9 31.45 20.43 0.17
C SER A 9 30.77 21.78 0.02
N SER A 10 30.54 22.48 1.10
CA SER A 10 30.24 23.91 1.04
C SER A 10 30.88 24.55 2.27
N LYS A 11 31.82 25.45 1.98
CA LYS A 11 32.35 26.34 3.00
C LYS A 11 31.17 27.08 3.63
N PRO A 12 30.94 26.99 4.93
CA PRO A 12 29.94 27.83 5.59
C PRO A 12 30.31 29.28 5.35
N CYS A 13 29.33 30.14 5.08
CA CYS A 13 29.51 31.58 5.06
C CYS A 13 30.25 31.97 6.33
N ALA A 14 31.46 32.46 6.17
CA ALA A 14 32.38 32.69 7.24
C ALA A 14 31.90 33.82 8.15
N PHE A 15 31.22 33.44 9.22
CA PHE A 15 31.33 34.19 10.43
C PHE A 15 32.63 33.73 11.09
N PRO A 16 33.56 34.61 11.47
CA PRO A 16 34.77 34.23 12.14
C PRO A 16 34.45 33.91 13.61
N ILE A 17 33.88 32.75 13.83
CA ILE A 17 33.70 32.21 15.19
C ILE A 17 34.82 31.20 15.37
N PRO A 18 35.70 31.36 16.38
CA PRO A 18 36.65 30.30 16.73
C PRO A 18 35.84 29.09 17.22
N ILE A 19 35.76 28.09 16.39
CA ILE A 19 34.95 26.88 16.53
C ILE A 19 35.48 25.95 17.64
N ARG A 20 36.20 26.45 18.63
CA ARG A 20 36.93 25.60 19.57
C ARG A 20 36.11 24.94 20.68
N ALA A 21 34.81 25.24 20.80
CA ALA A 21 33.97 24.68 21.87
C ALA A 21 32.51 24.40 21.47
N ILE A 22 32.17 24.48 20.21
CA ILE A 22 30.78 24.23 19.75
C ILE A 22 30.69 22.75 19.37
N PRO A 23 29.78 21.96 19.97
CA PRO A 23 29.58 20.57 19.59
C PRO A 23 29.16 20.51 18.10
N MET A 24 29.55 19.43 17.41
CA MET A 24 29.42 19.25 15.97
C MET A 24 28.00 19.46 15.40
N VAL A 25 26.99 19.56 16.26
CA VAL A 25 25.56 19.75 15.97
C VAL A 25 25.03 21.05 16.56
N ALA A 26 25.91 22.05 16.78
CA ALA A 26 25.52 23.34 17.35
C ALA A 26 25.23 24.38 16.27
N MET A 27 24.18 25.16 16.45
CA MET A 27 23.78 26.20 15.53
C MET A 27 23.51 27.51 16.24
N VAL A 28 24.06 28.60 15.68
CA VAL A 28 23.86 29.96 16.21
C VAL A 28 22.70 30.61 15.44
N VAL A 29 21.68 31.06 16.15
CA VAL A 29 20.49 31.70 15.60
C VAL A 29 20.49 33.16 16.01
N HIS A 30 20.42 34.09 15.06
CA HIS A 30 20.52 35.50 15.33
C HIS A 30 19.19 36.14 15.82
N GLU A 31 18.07 35.53 15.50
CA GLU A 31 16.73 35.90 15.97
C GLU A 31 15.87 34.70 16.14
N LEU A 32 14.77 34.79 16.93
CA LEU A 32 13.79 33.76 17.25
C LEU A 32 13.74 32.56 16.27
N PRO A 33 13.50 31.32 16.71
CA PRO A 33 13.76 30.10 15.95
C PRO A 33 12.89 29.99 14.71
N VAL A 34 13.15 30.86 13.72
CA VAL A 34 12.72 30.61 12.38
C VAL A 34 13.64 29.53 11.85
N MET A 35 13.10 28.35 11.63
CA MET A 35 13.75 27.31 10.86
C MET A 35 14.08 27.89 9.49
N THR A 36 15.28 28.43 9.32
CA THR A 36 15.72 28.84 7.98
C THR A 36 15.92 27.56 7.17
N GLU A 37 15.73 27.67 5.83
CA GLU A 37 15.93 26.53 4.93
C GLU A 37 17.30 25.87 5.09
N ILE A 38 18.31 26.65 5.40
CA ILE A 38 19.67 26.18 5.71
C ILE A 38 19.67 25.28 6.95
N ASN A 39 18.92 25.64 7.98
CA ASN A 39 18.81 24.89 9.21
C ASN A 39 18.09 23.57 8.99
N ALA A 40 17.03 23.58 8.18
CA ALA A 40 16.32 22.37 7.82
C ALA A 40 17.17 21.39 7.01
N GLN A 41 18.06 21.90 6.14
CA GLN A 41 18.99 21.08 5.36
C GLN A 41 20.16 20.52 6.21
N MET A 42 20.63 21.28 7.20
CA MET A 42 21.70 20.83 8.10
C MET A 42 21.20 19.84 9.16
N MET A 43 19.92 19.87 9.50
CA MET A 43 19.28 18.91 10.39
C MET A 43 18.92 17.66 9.60
N THR A 44 19.82 16.72 9.55
CA THR A 44 19.68 15.45 8.86
C THR A 44 18.66 14.51 9.53
N SER A 45 17.42 14.96 9.59
CA SER A 45 16.30 14.09 9.90
C SER A 45 15.86 13.41 8.60
N TYR A 46 15.72 12.09 8.66
CA TYR A 46 15.22 11.34 7.49
C TYR A 46 14.23 10.27 7.93
N LYS A 47 13.33 9.99 7.01
CA LYS A 47 12.37 8.90 7.15
C LYS A 47 12.81 7.75 6.25
N GLU A 48 12.94 6.57 6.83
CA GLU A 48 13.13 5.35 6.07
C GLU A 48 11.80 4.61 6.00
N GLN A 49 11.39 4.28 4.79
CA GLN A 49 10.17 3.55 4.54
C GLN A 49 10.45 2.41 3.60
N ASN A 50 10.07 1.21 4.02
CA ASN A 50 10.14 0.01 3.20
C ASN A 50 8.72 -0.52 2.99
N ALA A 51 8.35 -0.77 1.73
CA ALA A 51 7.05 -1.32 1.38
C ALA A 51 7.24 -2.50 0.41
N ASN A 52 6.65 -3.62 0.75
CA ASN A 52 6.72 -4.84 -0.04
C ASN A 52 5.32 -5.30 -0.43
N THR A 53 5.17 -5.75 -1.66
CA THR A 53 3.95 -6.37 -2.16
C THR A 53 4.27 -7.74 -2.72
N LEU A 54 3.71 -8.77 -2.12
CA LEU A 54 3.72 -10.12 -2.67
C LEU A 54 2.36 -10.39 -3.31
N ASN A 55 2.35 -10.74 -4.59
CA ASN A 55 1.14 -11.12 -5.31
C ASN A 55 1.36 -12.47 -6.00
N THR A 56 0.65 -13.48 -5.55
CA THR A 56 0.75 -14.85 -6.05
C THR A 56 -0.56 -15.25 -6.69
N VAL A 57 -0.51 -15.65 -7.95
CA VAL A 57 -1.66 -16.10 -8.71
C VAL A 57 -1.44 -17.55 -9.14
N ILE A 58 -2.39 -18.41 -8.81
CA ILE A 58 -2.43 -19.79 -9.26
C ILE A 58 -3.67 -19.97 -10.12
N LYS A 59 -3.48 -20.44 -11.34
CA LYS A 59 -4.57 -20.74 -12.27
C LYS A 59 -4.45 -22.18 -12.72
N VAL A 60 -5.54 -22.94 -12.57
CA VAL A 60 -5.65 -24.32 -13.01
C VAL A 60 -6.84 -24.41 -13.96
N GLU A 61 -6.59 -24.90 -15.15
CA GLU A 61 -7.61 -25.14 -16.18
C GLU A 61 -7.63 -26.63 -16.52
N GLN A 62 -8.80 -27.23 -16.45
CA GLN A 62 -8.99 -28.63 -16.74
C GLN A 62 -10.11 -28.81 -17.77
N ASP A 63 -9.83 -29.51 -18.85
CA ASP A 63 -10.82 -29.98 -19.80
C ASP A 63 -11.35 -31.36 -19.36
N PHE A 64 -12.64 -31.43 -19.18
CA PHE A 64 -13.34 -32.67 -18.82
C PHE A 64 -14.03 -33.33 -20.04
N GLY A 65 -13.46 -33.18 -21.22
CA GLY A 65 -13.94 -33.79 -22.46
C GLY A 65 -14.09 -35.31 -22.40
N PHE A 66 -13.40 -35.96 -21.45
CA PHE A 66 -13.54 -37.40 -21.19
C PHE A 66 -14.86 -37.75 -20.48
N VAL A 67 -15.46 -36.85 -19.73
CA VAL A 67 -16.78 -37.02 -19.10
C VAL A 67 -17.87 -36.63 -20.07
N THR A 68 -17.77 -35.43 -20.65
CA THR A 68 -18.66 -34.93 -21.68
C THR A 68 -17.96 -33.87 -22.53
N LYS A 69 -18.16 -33.96 -23.86
CA LYS A 69 -17.57 -33.00 -24.78
C LYS A 69 -18.09 -31.58 -24.49
N GLY A 70 -17.14 -30.64 -24.33
CA GLY A 70 -17.46 -29.23 -24.11
C GLY A 70 -17.53 -28.80 -22.64
N LEU A 71 -17.23 -29.71 -21.69
CA LEU A 71 -17.15 -29.40 -20.27
C LEU A 71 -15.73 -28.97 -19.91
N LYS A 72 -15.59 -27.80 -19.31
CA LYS A 72 -14.33 -27.24 -18.80
C LYS A 72 -14.52 -26.68 -17.41
N ALA A 73 -13.50 -26.82 -16.56
CA ALA A 73 -13.47 -26.14 -15.30
C ALA A 73 -12.17 -25.37 -15.18
N ASN A 74 -12.22 -24.21 -14.51
CA ASN A 74 -11.05 -23.49 -14.13
C ASN A 74 -11.16 -23.00 -12.69
N ILE A 75 -10.02 -22.98 -12.02
CA ILE A 75 -9.85 -22.47 -10.67
C ILE A 75 -8.79 -21.40 -10.73
N TRP A 76 -9.08 -20.26 -10.14
CA TRP A 76 -8.17 -19.15 -10.00
C TRP A 76 -8.09 -18.76 -8.52
N VAL A 77 -6.85 -18.71 -8.00
CA VAL A 77 -6.56 -18.33 -6.63
C VAL A 77 -5.56 -17.18 -6.68
N ASN A 78 -5.87 -16.10 -5.99
CA ASN A 78 -4.97 -14.97 -5.83
C ASN A 78 -4.74 -14.68 -4.35
N PHE A 79 -3.48 -14.63 -3.97
CA PHE A 79 -3.05 -14.20 -2.65
C PHE A 79 -2.18 -12.97 -2.80
N LYS A 80 -2.63 -11.85 -2.26
CA LYS A 80 -1.89 -10.60 -2.22
C LYS A 80 -1.62 -10.21 -0.78
N ASN A 81 -0.36 -9.95 -0.46
CA ASN A 81 0.07 -9.42 0.82
C ASN A 81 0.86 -8.13 0.57
N TRP A 82 0.43 -7.05 1.17
CA TRP A 82 1.17 -5.80 1.23
C TRP A 82 1.61 -5.55 2.67
N SER A 83 2.87 -5.15 2.84
CA SER A 83 3.42 -4.78 4.13
C SER A 83 4.29 -3.54 3.99
N SER A 84 4.18 -2.64 4.94
CA SER A 84 5.01 -1.45 5.01
C SER A 84 5.54 -1.27 6.44
N SER A 85 6.79 -0.88 6.53
CA SER A 85 7.42 -0.45 7.77
C SER A 85 8.09 0.90 7.56
N SER A 86 7.98 1.79 8.51
CA SER A 86 8.66 3.08 8.47
C SER A 86 9.11 3.51 9.86
N TYR A 87 10.23 4.20 9.91
CA TYR A 87 10.71 4.87 11.10
C TYR A 87 11.39 6.18 10.72
N ASN A 88 11.40 7.12 11.66
CA ASN A 88 12.08 8.40 11.50
C ASN A 88 13.35 8.38 12.31
N ARG A 89 14.40 8.94 11.75
CA ARG A 89 15.63 9.27 12.46
C ARG A 89 15.77 10.79 12.51
N SER A 90 15.93 11.33 13.70
CA SER A 90 16.01 12.76 13.91
C SER A 90 17.15 13.13 14.86
N ILE A 91 17.72 14.28 14.61
CA ILE A 91 18.70 14.91 15.49
C ILE A 91 18.03 16.11 16.16
N THR A 92 18.24 16.25 17.46
CA THR A 92 17.89 17.46 18.19
C THR A 92 19.14 18.31 18.32
N PRO A 93 19.22 19.47 17.62
CA PRO A 93 20.43 20.27 17.67
C PRO A 93 20.52 21.09 18.96
N TYR A 94 21.74 21.45 19.35
CA TYR A 94 21.98 22.51 20.29
C TYR A 94 21.77 23.86 19.62
N LEU A 95 20.90 24.70 20.16
CA LEU A 95 20.67 26.05 19.62
C LEU A 95 21.27 27.08 20.57
N PHE A 96 22.04 28.02 20.00
CA PHE A 96 22.67 29.10 20.71
C PHE A 96 22.22 30.43 20.12
N ARG A 97 22.09 31.44 20.93
CA ARG A 97 21.84 32.83 20.57
C ARG A 97 23.05 33.68 20.89
N ALA A 98 23.45 34.55 19.98
CA ALA A 98 24.44 35.55 20.24
C ALA A 98 23.82 36.68 21.09
N VAL A 99 24.39 36.93 22.27
CA VAL A 99 23.89 37.95 23.25
C VAL A 99 24.68 39.23 23.19
N GLY A 100 25.94 39.17 22.75
CA GLY A 100 26.83 40.31 22.63
C GLY A 100 28.20 39.89 22.13
N TYR A 101 29.13 40.84 22.18
CA TYR A 101 30.55 40.56 21.94
C TYR A 101 31.24 40.27 23.23
N SER A 102 32.19 39.32 23.25
CA SER A 102 33.03 39.08 24.41
C SER A 102 33.87 40.31 24.78
N GLU A 103 33.92 40.67 26.06
CA GLU A 103 34.72 41.76 26.53
C GLU A 103 36.22 41.56 26.29
N ASP A 104 36.65 40.27 26.31
CA ASP A 104 38.06 39.92 26.15
C ASP A 104 38.51 39.78 24.68
N SER A 105 37.57 39.67 23.78
CA SER A 105 37.87 39.51 22.34
C SER A 105 36.73 40.08 21.46
N PRO A 106 36.93 41.26 20.84
CA PRO A 106 35.88 41.92 20.05
C PRO A 106 35.48 41.14 18.76
N LEU A 107 36.14 40.04 18.46
CA LEU A 107 35.83 39.14 17.35
C LEU A 107 35.07 37.91 17.78
N GLU A 108 34.80 37.72 19.07
CA GLU A 108 34.08 36.58 19.63
C GLU A 108 32.70 37.01 20.14
N TYR A 109 31.69 36.21 19.81
CA TYR A 109 30.33 36.44 20.31
C TYR A 109 30.12 35.66 21.61
N ASP A 110 29.52 36.30 22.61
CA ASP A 110 28.95 35.60 23.74
C ASP A 110 27.72 34.83 23.33
N LEU A 111 27.71 33.54 23.56
CA LEU A 111 26.67 32.63 23.15
C LEU A 111 25.89 32.11 24.37
N GLU A 112 24.61 32.37 24.36
CA GLU A 112 23.64 31.78 25.29
C GLU A 112 22.97 30.57 24.66
N ARG A 113 23.01 29.43 25.38
CA ARG A 113 22.32 28.22 24.92
C ARG A 113 20.82 28.34 25.18
N ILE A 114 20.03 28.35 24.12
CA ILE A 114 18.55 28.44 24.18
C ILE A 114 17.84 27.09 24.07
N GLN A 115 18.53 26.08 23.55
CA GLN A 115 18.01 24.71 23.46
C GLN A 115 19.10 23.69 23.69
N GLU A 116 18.79 22.69 24.49
CA GLU A 116 19.63 21.52 24.66
C GLU A 116 19.42 20.51 23.55
N GLY A 117 20.50 20.08 22.94
CA GLY A 117 20.48 19.10 21.87
C GLY A 117 20.86 17.69 22.35
N ALA A 118 20.95 16.78 21.42
CA ALA A 118 21.44 15.44 21.65
C ALA A 118 22.60 15.12 20.69
N ASP A 119 23.63 14.45 21.23
CA ASP A 119 24.82 14.03 20.46
C ASP A 119 24.60 12.76 19.67
N TYR A 120 23.36 12.25 19.66
CA TYR A 120 22.97 11.02 18.97
C TYR A 120 21.73 11.22 18.11
N ILE A 121 21.62 10.38 17.09
CA ILE A 121 20.43 10.33 16.20
C ILE A 121 19.37 9.49 16.91
N ALA A 122 18.27 10.13 17.30
CA ALA A 122 17.13 9.44 17.87
C ALA A 122 16.34 8.70 16.78
N GLN A 123 15.86 7.51 17.11
CA GLN A 123 15.00 6.73 16.22
C GLN A 123 13.61 6.63 16.84
N SER A 124 12.60 6.93 16.03
CA SER A 124 11.20 6.72 16.44
C SER A 124 10.84 5.24 16.49
N ASP A 125 9.73 4.93 17.13
CA ASP A 125 9.13 3.61 17.04
C ASP A 125 8.83 3.22 15.58
N ILE A 126 8.94 1.92 15.29
CA ILE A 126 8.70 1.40 13.95
C ILE A 126 7.19 1.30 13.73
N ALA A 127 6.67 2.18 12.88
CA ALA A 127 5.29 2.08 12.40
C ALA A 127 5.19 0.95 11.37
N ARG A 128 4.27 0.02 11.59
CA ARG A 128 4.02 -1.12 10.70
C ARG A 128 2.58 -1.10 10.24
N SER A 129 2.37 -1.38 8.97
CA SER A 129 1.05 -1.57 8.38
C SER A 129 1.10 -2.74 7.42
N SER A 130 0.05 -3.54 7.40
CA SER A 130 -0.06 -4.66 6.46
C SER A 130 -1.51 -4.89 6.07
N ASP A 131 -1.72 -5.30 4.83
CA ASP A 131 -3.00 -5.81 4.38
C ASP A 131 -2.83 -7.11 3.60
N GLN A 132 -3.86 -7.93 3.63
CA GLN A 132 -3.91 -9.21 2.95
C GLN A 132 -5.21 -9.31 2.17
N THR A 133 -5.11 -9.80 0.94
CA THR A 133 -6.27 -10.12 0.12
C THR A 133 -6.15 -11.57 -0.34
N PHE A 134 -7.17 -12.35 -0.07
CA PHE A 134 -7.32 -13.69 -0.62
C PHE A 134 -8.54 -13.70 -1.54
N GLU A 135 -8.34 -14.14 -2.77
CA GLU A 135 -9.42 -14.31 -3.74
C GLU A 135 -9.40 -15.72 -4.29
N PHE A 136 -10.55 -16.35 -4.26
CA PHE A 136 -10.81 -17.63 -4.88
C PHE A 136 -11.93 -17.51 -5.89
N GLN A 137 -11.73 -18.04 -7.08
CA GLN A 137 -12.74 -18.11 -8.11
C GLN A 137 -12.68 -19.49 -8.75
N GLY A 138 -13.79 -20.18 -8.73
CA GLY A 138 -13.98 -21.42 -9.48
C GLY A 138 -15.09 -21.25 -10.50
N ASN A 139 -14.87 -21.69 -11.71
CA ASN A 139 -15.94 -21.74 -12.68
C ASN A 139 -15.99 -23.10 -13.41
N ILE A 140 -17.19 -23.50 -13.76
CA ILE A 140 -17.48 -24.66 -14.60
C ILE A 140 -18.24 -24.13 -15.80
N SER A 141 -17.78 -24.43 -17.01
CA SER A 141 -18.41 -24.05 -18.26
C SER A 141 -18.68 -25.28 -19.12
N TYR A 142 -19.83 -25.27 -19.72
CA TYR A 142 -20.26 -26.29 -20.68
C TYR A 142 -20.71 -25.62 -21.95
N ASN A 143 -20.22 -26.06 -23.10
CA ASN A 143 -20.66 -25.58 -24.39
C ASN A 143 -20.65 -26.74 -25.37
N ARG A 144 -21.82 -27.02 -25.95
CA ARG A 144 -21.97 -28.12 -26.91
C ARG A 144 -23.02 -27.84 -27.93
N GLN A 145 -22.71 -28.20 -29.16
CA GLN A 145 -23.62 -28.13 -30.30
C GLN A 145 -24.22 -29.50 -30.60
N PHE A 146 -25.52 -29.54 -30.74
CA PHE A 146 -26.31 -30.71 -31.13
C PHE A 146 -27.09 -30.40 -32.41
N GLY A 147 -26.48 -30.63 -33.57
CA GLY A 147 -27.07 -30.25 -34.84
C GLY A 147 -27.29 -28.72 -34.95
N LEU A 148 -28.52 -28.27 -35.02
CA LEU A 148 -28.90 -26.85 -35.06
C LEU A 148 -29.03 -26.20 -33.68
N HIS A 149 -28.93 -26.99 -32.59
CA HIS A 149 -29.08 -26.54 -31.23
C HIS A 149 -27.68 -26.32 -30.61
N ASN A 150 -27.43 -25.15 -30.10
CA ASN A 150 -26.21 -24.83 -29.32
C ASN A 150 -26.63 -24.52 -27.90
N VAL A 151 -26.05 -25.27 -26.94
CA VAL A 151 -26.35 -25.15 -25.53
C VAL A 151 -25.07 -24.75 -24.81
N GLY A 152 -25.13 -23.60 -24.12
CA GLY A 152 -24.03 -23.10 -23.28
C GLY A 152 -24.49 -22.91 -21.84
N GLY A 153 -23.60 -23.19 -20.92
CA GLY A 153 -23.82 -22.93 -19.50
C GLY A 153 -22.53 -22.60 -18.79
N MET A 154 -22.59 -21.72 -17.82
CA MET A 154 -21.48 -21.38 -16.95
C MET A 154 -21.99 -21.19 -15.53
N LEU A 155 -21.30 -21.79 -14.57
CA LEU A 155 -21.51 -21.56 -13.14
C LEU A 155 -20.21 -21.11 -12.54
N MET A 156 -20.22 -20.00 -11.82
CA MET A 156 -19.05 -19.39 -11.19
C MET A 156 -19.32 -19.19 -9.70
N TYR A 157 -18.36 -19.59 -8.88
CA TYR A 157 -18.27 -19.23 -7.46
C TYR A 157 -17.09 -18.31 -7.25
N ARG A 158 -17.28 -17.21 -6.50
CA ARG A 158 -16.24 -16.28 -6.14
C ARG A 158 -16.30 -16.01 -4.65
N GLN A 159 -15.13 -16.02 -4.02
CA GLN A 159 -14.93 -15.60 -2.64
C GLN A 159 -13.75 -14.63 -2.58
N ARG A 160 -13.94 -13.53 -1.88
CA ARG A 160 -12.87 -12.56 -1.61
C ARG A 160 -12.87 -12.28 -0.10
N GLU A 161 -11.70 -12.37 0.48
CA GLU A 161 -11.43 -11.96 1.86
C GLU A 161 -10.33 -10.87 1.82
N TYR A 162 -10.63 -9.73 2.41
CA TYR A 162 -9.70 -8.63 2.60
C TYR A 162 -9.53 -8.37 4.08
N ARG A 163 -8.29 -8.37 4.54
CA ARG A 163 -7.92 -8.12 5.93
C ARG A 163 -6.89 -7.00 5.99
N SER A 164 -7.28 -5.87 6.55
CA SER A 164 -6.38 -4.76 6.88
C SER A 164 -6.37 -4.47 8.37
N ASP A 165 -7.31 -5.04 9.10
CA ASP A 165 -7.55 -4.80 10.51
C ASP A 165 -7.94 -6.10 11.20
N VAL A 166 -8.37 -6.03 12.44
CA VAL A 166 -8.77 -7.19 13.26
C VAL A 166 -9.88 -8.02 12.60
N LEU A 167 -10.83 -7.36 11.94
CA LEU A 167 -11.96 -8.03 11.30
C LEU A 167 -11.78 -8.12 9.78
N PRO A 168 -11.81 -9.32 9.21
CA PRO A 168 -11.77 -9.50 7.77
C PRO A 168 -13.07 -9.02 7.12
N ASN A 169 -12.95 -8.53 5.90
CA ASN A 169 -14.08 -8.17 5.06
C ASN A 169 -14.28 -9.26 4.00
N ARG A 170 -15.37 -10.01 4.11
CA ARG A 170 -15.66 -11.15 3.25
C ARG A 170 -16.80 -10.84 2.29
N ASN A 171 -16.58 -11.19 1.03
CA ASN A 171 -17.60 -11.18 -0.01
C ASN A 171 -17.58 -12.55 -0.69
N GLN A 172 -18.75 -13.10 -0.92
CA GLN A 172 -18.90 -14.36 -1.63
C GLN A 172 -20.09 -14.29 -2.57
N GLY A 173 -20.03 -15.03 -3.63
CA GLY A 173 -21.12 -15.04 -4.60
C GLY A 173 -21.07 -16.25 -5.51
N VAL A 174 -22.24 -16.61 -5.95
CA VAL A 174 -22.47 -17.59 -7.01
C VAL A 174 -23.15 -16.87 -8.16
N SER A 175 -22.67 -17.07 -9.37
CA SER A 175 -23.32 -16.56 -10.56
C SER A 175 -23.36 -17.62 -11.64
N GLY A 176 -24.40 -17.59 -12.45
CA GLY A 176 -24.56 -18.53 -13.54
C GLY A 176 -25.15 -17.86 -14.77
N ARG A 177 -24.82 -18.44 -15.89
CA ARG A 177 -25.29 -18.05 -17.20
C ARG A 177 -25.70 -19.30 -17.95
N PHE A 178 -26.84 -19.26 -18.54
CA PHE A 178 -27.33 -20.29 -19.46
C PHE A 178 -27.68 -19.66 -20.80
N THR A 179 -27.19 -20.24 -21.88
CA THR A 179 -27.42 -19.77 -23.24
C THR A 179 -27.95 -20.91 -24.11
N TYR A 180 -28.93 -20.62 -24.92
CA TYR A 180 -29.50 -21.53 -25.91
C TYR A 180 -29.63 -20.83 -27.22
N ASP A 181 -29.18 -21.47 -28.28
CA ASP A 181 -29.25 -20.96 -29.64
C ASP A 181 -29.80 -22.07 -30.57
N TYR A 182 -30.75 -21.70 -31.39
CA TYR A 182 -31.34 -22.58 -32.41
C TYR A 182 -31.11 -21.99 -33.79
N GLY A 183 -30.21 -22.62 -34.56
CA GLY A 183 -29.92 -22.28 -35.94
C GLY A 183 -29.50 -20.83 -36.15
N GLN A 184 -28.94 -20.18 -35.14
CA GLN A 184 -28.56 -18.75 -35.12
C GLN A 184 -29.75 -17.79 -35.39
N ARG A 185 -30.97 -18.27 -35.23
CA ARG A 185 -32.20 -17.47 -35.41
C ARG A 185 -32.86 -17.12 -34.08
N TYR A 186 -32.85 -18.06 -33.14
CA TYR A 186 -33.50 -17.90 -31.84
C TYR A 186 -32.44 -18.02 -30.75
N LEU A 187 -32.22 -16.95 -30.03
CA LEU A 187 -31.25 -16.87 -28.97
C LEU A 187 -31.96 -16.59 -27.63
N ALA A 188 -31.74 -17.45 -26.66
CA ALA A 188 -32.24 -17.28 -25.29
C ALA A 188 -31.07 -17.27 -24.33
N GLU A 189 -31.08 -16.31 -23.38
CA GLU A 189 -30.06 -16.18 -22.35
C GLU A 189 -30.70 -15.91 -20.99
N ILE A 190 -30.22 -16.63 -19.96
CA ILE A 190 -30.62 -16.43 -18.58
C ILE A 190 -29.36 -16.25 -17.76
N ASN A 191 -29.30 -15.16 -17.06
CA ASN A 191 -28.22 -14.86 -16.10
C ASN A 191 -28.81 -14.75 -14.70
N PHE A 192 -28.11 -15.31 -13.72
CA PHE A 192 -28.44 -15.14 -12.30
C PHE A 192 -27.20 -14.89 -11.48
N GLY A 193 -27.37 -14.16 -10.39
CA GLY A 193 -26.34 -13.89 -9.42
C GLY A 193 -26.89 -13.86 -8.01
N TYR A 194 -26.19 -14.51 -7.10
CA TYR A 194 -26.47 -14.52 -5.68
C TYR A 194 -25.20 -14.11 -4.97
N ASN A 195 -25.16 -12.86 -4.46
CA ASN A 195 -23.98 -12.28 -3.85
C ASN A 195 -24.25 -11.90 -2.40
N GLY A 196 -23.25 -12.14 -1.55
CA GLY A 196 -23.32 -11.82 -0.14
C GLY A 196 -22.08 -11.06 0.34
N THR A 197 -22.30 -10.17 1.30
CA THR A 197 -21.25 -9.41 1.98
C THR A 197 -21.47 -9.35 3.48
N GLU A 198 -20.40 -9.49 4.24
CA GLU A 198 -20.46 -9.38 5.71
C GLU A 198 -20.70 -7.94 6.20
N ARG A 199 -20.53 -6.94 5.34
CA ARG A 199 -20.76 -5.52 5.70
C ARG A 199 -22.21 -5.18 6.00
N LEU A 200 -23.13 -6.03 5.55
CA LEU A 200 -24.56 -5.81 5.74
C LEU A 200 -25.08 -6.60 6.94
N ALA A 201 -26.15 -6.10 7.57
CA ALA A 201 -26.85 -6.80 8.64
C ALA A 201 -27.27 -8.22 8.21
N LYS A 202 -27.25 -9.19 9.14
CA LYS A 202 -27.49 -10.62 8.86
C LYS A 202 -28.67 -10.91 7.92
N LYS A 203 -29.78 -10.16 8.07
CA LYS A 203 -30.98 -10.31 7.24
C LYS A 203 -30.88 -9.76 5.81
N LYS A 204 -29.87 -8.90 5.52
CA LYS A 204 -29.68 -8.24 4.22
C LYS A 204 -28.33 -8.59 3.57
N ARG A 205 -27.64 -9.62 4.07
CA ARG A 205 -26.28 -9.98 3.61
C ARG A 205 -26.24 -10.49 2.18
N PHE A 206 -27.34 -11.09 1.71
CA PHE A 206 -27.40 -11.73 0.41
C PHE A 206 -28.43 -11.05 -0.48
N GLY A 207 -28.04 -10.83 -1.71
CA GLY A 207 -28.91 -10.30 -2.77
C GLY A 207 -28.96 -11.26 -3.95
N PHE A 208 -30.14 -11.46 -4.51
CA PHE A 208 -30.37 -12.22 -5.71
C PHE A 208 -30.70 -11.29 -6.87
N LEU A 209 -30.09 -11.52 -8.02
CA LEU A 209 -30.36 -10.81 -9.27
C LEU A 209 -30.56 -11.84 -10.38
N MET A 210 -31.58 -11.64 -11.19
CA MET A 210 -31.86 -12.44 -12.38
C MET A 210 -32.15 -11.53 -13.58
N ARG A 211 -31.60 -11.90 -14.72
CA ARG A 211 -31.88 -11.23 -16.01
C ARG A 211 -32.04 -12.27 -17.07
N SER A 212 -33.08 -12.13 -17.90
CA SER A 212 -33.32 -12.95 -19.11
C SER A 212 -33.36 -12.06 -20.33
N SER A 213 -32.93 -12.58 -21.46
CA SER A 213 -33.05 -11.96 -22.77
C SER A 213 -33.44 -13.00 -23.79
N LEU A 214 -34.34 -12.62 -24.69
CA LEU A 214 -34.76 -13.40 -25.85
C LEU A 214 -34.51 -12.53 -27.09
N ASN A 215 -33.87 -13.11 -28.09
CA ASN A 215 -33.62 -12.45 -29.36
C ASN A 215 -34.17 -13.36 -30.48
N LEU A 216 -34.90 -12.77 -31.42
CA LEU A 216 -35.58 -13.48 -32.52
C LEU A 216 -34.99 -13.03 -33.85
#